data_0f57cbbf5919abd5728914b67e85de5a
#
_entry.id   0f57cbbf5919abd5728914b67e85de5a
#
_cell.length_a   1.000
_cell.length_b   1.000
_cell.length_c   1.000
_cell.angle_alpha   90.00
_cell.angle_beta   90.00
_cell.angle_gamma   90.00
#
_symmetry.space_group_name_H-M   'P 1'
#
loop_
_entity.id
_entity.type
_entity.pdbx_description
1 polymer ?
#
loop_
_entity_poly.entity_id
_entity_poly.type
_entity_poly.pdbx_seq_one_letter_code
_entity_poly.pdbx_strand_id
1 'polypeptide(L)'
;MTDATTITPQRNTLSKSERVASRNTVETLFGGGHSRAMSAFPLRMVYMLAPRAEGEPAAQMLVSVPKRWFKRAVKRNRIKRQVREAYRTSKHQLLADIDTLFPGQKLVMAFIYIDGELRPSAEIDAKLKNLLCRLGEKLNVTCQRRHGTHKADASQHTTTAPQS
;
A
#
# COMPACT_ATOMS: atom_id res chain seq x y z
N MET A 1 -37.83 -15.00 -3.52
CA MET A 1 -36.49 -14.81 -4.09
C MET A 1 -35.64 -14.05 -3.08
N THR A 2 -34.90 -14.79 -2.31
CA THR A 2 -34.00 -14.25 -1.29
C THR A 2 -32.60 -14.25 -1.86
N ASP A 3 -32.11 -13.05 -2.24
CA ASP A 3 -30.70 -12.86 -2.55
C ASP A 3 -29.90 -13.05 -1.28
N ALA A 4 -29.39 -14.25 -1.10
CA ALA A 4 -28.37 -14.51 -0.10
C ALA A 4 -27.09 -13.82 -0.57
N THR A 5 -26.91 -12.56 -0.18
CA THR A 5 -25.61 -11.90 -0.22
C THR A 5 -24.69 -12.73 0.67
N THR A 6 -23.96 -13.63 0.06
CA THR A 6 -22.90 -14.39 0.72
C THR A 6 -21.83 -13.40 1.14
N ILE A 7 -21.97 -12.85 2.34
CA ILE A 7 -20.90 -12.11 3.01
C ILE A 7 -19.83 -13.15 3.32
N THR A 8 -18.91 -13.32 2.38
CA THR A 8 -17.71 -14.11 2.64
C THR A 8 -16.99 -13.44 3.82
N PRO A 9 -16.80 -14.12 4.96
CA PRO A 9 -16.14 -13.53 6.10
C PRO A 9 -14.72 -13.14 5.67
N GLN A 10 -14.43 -11.85 5.68
CA GLN A 10 -13.09 -11.34 5.39
C GLN A 10 -12.14 -11.93 6.42
N ARG A 11 -11.32 -12.87 5.97
CA ARG A 11 -10.32 -13.51 6.84
C ARG A 11 -9.25 -12.49 7.19
N ASN A 12 -9.22 -12.08 8.46
CA ASN A 12 -8.16 -11.26 9.04
C ASN A 12 -6.85 -12.06 9.16
N THR A 13 -6.36 -12.62 8.06
CA THR A 13 -5.11 -13.35 8.00
C THR A 13 -4.11 -12.63 7.11
N LEU A 14 -2.85 -12.68 7.48
CA LEU A 14 -1.74 -12.23 6.63
C LEU A 14 -1.13 -13.46 5.96
N SER A 15 -1.51 -13.68 4.71
CA SER A 15 -1.03 -14.84 3.95
C SER A 15 0.47 -14.73 3.61
N LYS A 16 1.07 -15.84 3.24
CA LYS A 16 2.48 -15.87 2.81
C LYS A 16 2.68 -15.06 1.52
N SER A 17 1.70 -15.07 0.62
CA SER A 17 1.71 -14.31 -0.64
C SER A 17 1.67 -12.79 -0.44
N GLU A 18 1.06 -12.32 0.65
CA GLU A 18 1.02 -10.89 1.00
C GLU A 18 2.34 -10.37 1.59
N ARG A 19 3.30 -11.25 1.83
CA ARG A 19 4.65 -10.86 2.29
C ARG A 19 5.58 -10.75 1.09
N VAL A 20 6.30 -9.64 0.99
CA VAL A 20 7.31 -9.49 -0.07
C VAL A 20 8.42 -10.51 0.17
N ALA A 21 8.55 -11.47 -0.72
CA ALA A 21 9.59 -12.50 -0.68
C ALA A 21 10.66 -12.29 -1.76
N SER A 22 10.35 -11.55 -2.82
CA SER A 22 11.26 -11.31 -3.93
C SER A 22 12.30 -10.24 -3.60
N ARG A 23 13.58 -10.58 -3.73
CA ARG A 23 14.71 -9.66 -3.58
C ARG A 23 14.64 -8.53 -4.61
N ASN A 24 14.31 -8.83 -5.86
CA ASN A 24 14.18 -7.85 -6.92
C ASN A 24 13.09 -6.81 -6.59
N THR A 25 11.96 -7.23 -6.02
CA THR A 25 10.90 -6.32 -5.59
C THR A 25 11.39 -5.38 -4.49
N VAL A 26 12.17 -5.89 -3.54
CA VAL A 26 12.75 -5.08 -2.46
C VAL A 26 13.76 -4.07 -3.03
N GLU A 27 14.64 -4.50 -3.93
CA GLU A 27 15.62 -3.63 -4.58
C GLU A 27 14.92 -2.53 -5.40
N THR A 28 13.87 -2.86 -6.14
CA THR A 28 13.08 -1.88 -6.90
C THR A 28 12.39 -0.89 -5.96
N LEU A 29 11.86 -1.35 -4.84
CA LEU A 29 11.18 -0.51 -3.87
C LEU A 29 12.12 0.53 -3.24
N PHE A 30 13.36 0.16 -2.97
CA PHE A 30 14.35 1.04 -2.33
C PHE A 30 15.29 1.75 -3.31
N GLY A 31 15.54 1.19 -4.47
CA GLY A 31 16.51 1.69 -5.45
C GLY A 31 15.92 2.39 -6.68
N GLY A 32 14.64 2.19 -6.95
CA GLY A 32 13.99 2.76 -8.13
C GLY A 32 13.27 4.08 -7.85
N GLY A 33 13.48 5.11 -8.63
CA GLY A 33 12.87 6.44 -8.51
C GLY A 33 11.33 6.48 -8.56
N HIS A 34 10.65 5.35 -8.60
CA HIS A 34 9.18 5.23 -8.64
C HIS A 34 8.52 5.04 -7.27
N SER A 35 9.31 4.83 -6.21
CA SER A 35 8.80 4.69 -4.86
C SER A 35 8.54 6.04 -4.19
N ARG A 36 7.53 6.07 -3.34
CA ARG A 36 7.19 7.23 -2.51
C ARG A 36 7.30 6.86 -1.04
N ALA A 37 7.56 7.84 -0.19
CA ALA A 37 7.67 7.63 1.24
C ALA A 37 6.73 8.55 2.01
N MET A 38 6.27 8.06 3.16
CA MET A 38 5.57 8.86 4.16
C MET A 38 5.91 8.34 5.55
N SER A 39 5.80 9.18 6.55
CA SER A 39 6.17 8.86 7.92
C SER A 39 5.08 9.21 8.90
N ALA A 40 4.91 8.37 9.91
CA ALA A 40 4.18 8.63 11.14
C ALA A 40 5.00 7.96 12.25
N PHE A 41 5.85 8.76 12.93
CA PHE A 41 6.78 8.23 13.94
C PHE A 41 6.06 7.29 14.93
N PRO A 42 6.59 6.12 15.24
CA PRO A 42 7.92 5.57 14.92
C PRO A 42 8.02 4.76 13.60
N LEU A 43 7.04 4.87 12.70
CA LEU A 43 7.00 4.15 11.44
C LEU A 43 7.27 5.07 10.25
N ARG A 44 8.08 4.58 9.32
CA ARG A 44 8.23 5.13 7.98
C ARG A 44 7.75 4.09 6.98
N MET A 45 6.93 4.50 6.04
CA MET A 45 6.43 3.65 4.98
C MET A 45 7.01 4.09 3.65
N VAL A 46 7.54 3.14 2.87
CA VAL A 46 7.93 3.31 1.47
C VAL A 46 6.99 2.44 0.65
N TYR A 47 6.44 2.96 -0.42
CA TYR A 47 5.48 2.25 -1.25
C TYR A 47 5.64 2.55 -2.74
N MET A 48 5.21 1.61 -3.57
CA MET A 48 5.13 1.75 -5.02
C MET A 48 3.97 0.92 -5.57
N LEU A 49 3.47 1.30 -6.74
CA LEU A 49 2.58 0.46 -7.55
C LEU A 49 3.42 -0.36 -8.52
N ALA A 50 3.11 -1.61 -8.65
CA ALA A 50 3.79 -2.54 -9.56
C ALA A 50 2.76 -3.35 -10.35
N PRO A 51 3.12 -3.89 -11.53
CA PRO A 51 2.25 -4.80 -12.26
C PRO A 51 1.88 -6.01 -11.40
N ARG A 52 0.62 -6.42 -11.45
CA ARG A 52 0.08 -7.57 -10.70
C ARG A 52 -0.07 -8.74 -11.65
N ALA A 53 0.58 -9.85 -11.35
CA ALA A 53 0.38 -11.10 -12.06
C ALA A 53 -0.91 -11.79 -11.59
N GLU A 54 -1.43 -12.68 -12.41
CA GLU A 54 -2.60 -13.48 -12.03
C GLU A 54 -2.33 -14.31 -10.77
N GLY A 55 -3.27 -14.28 -9.84
CA GLY A 55 -3.14 -14.97 -8.54
C GLY A 55 -2.33 -14.22 -7.47
N GLU A 56 -1.73 -13.07 -7.79
CA GLU A 56 -1.06 -12.24 -6.79
C GLU A 56 -2.05 -11.40 -5.98
N PRO A 57 -1.76 -11.13 -4.70
CA PRO A 57 -2.61 -10.27 -3.87
C PRO A 57 -2.55 -8.81 -4.32
N ALA A 58 -3.60 -8.04 -3.98
CA ALA A 58 -3.68 -6.61 -4.29
C ALA A 58 -2.60 -5.78 -3.60
N ALA A 59 -2.11 -6.23 -2.46
CA ALA A 59 -1.01 -5.58 -1.75
C ALA A 59 -0.02 -6.59 -1.16
N GLN A 60 1.23 -6.21 -1.15
CA GLN A 60 2.31 -6.95 -0.50
C GLN A 60 3.05 -6.03 0.48
N MET A 61 3.44 -6.56 1.63
CA MET A 61 4.09 -5.79 2.66
C MET A 61 5.38 -6.43 3.16
N LEU A 62 6.32 -5.59 3.57
CA LEU A 62 7.58 -5.93 4.22
C LEU A 62 7.71 -5.13 5.52
N VAL A 63 8.29 -5.74 6.55
CA VAL A 63 8.65 -5.01 7.78
C VAL A 63 10.14 -5.07 7.99
N SER A 64 10.77 -3.92 8.10
CA SER A 64 12.19 -3.75 8.38
C SER A 64 12.40 -3.10 9.75
N VAL A 65 13.23 -3.73 10.57
CA VAL A 65 13.68 -3.18 11.85
C VAL A 65 15.21 -3.19 11.84
N PRO A 66 15.86 -2.03 11.67
CA PRO A 66 17.31 -1.93 11.53
C PRO A 66 18.05 -2.46 12.78
N LYS A 67 19.12 -3.21 12.54
CA LYS A 67 19.99 -3.75 13.62
C LYS A 67 20.63 -2.65 14.48
N ARG A 68 20.83 -1.48 13.90
CA ARG A 68 21.43 -0.33 14.62
C ARG A 68 20.61 0.11 15.83
N TRP A 69 19.27 -0.01 15.77
CA TRP A 69 18.39 0.34 16.87
C TRP A 69 18.26 -0.80 17.91
N PHE A 70 18.21 -2.04 17.42
CA PHE A 70 18.02 -3.22 18.28
C PHE A 70 18.98 -4.32 17.91
N LYS A 71 20.04 -4.48 18.67
CA LYS A 71 21.02 -5.57 18.49
C LYS A 71 20.39 -6.95 18.68
N ARG A 72 19.49 -7.09 19.68
CA ARG A 72 18.84 -8.36 19.99
C ARG A 72 17.71 -8.69 19.01
N ALA A 73 17.76 -9.89 18.44
CA ALA A 73 16.76 -10.37 17.49
C ALA A 73 15.34 -10.44 18.09
N VAL A 74 15.23 -10.80 19.37
CA VAL A 74 13.94 -10.88 20.08
C VAL A 74 13.18 -9.56 20.04
N LYS A 75 13.85 -8.43 20.29
CA LYS A 75 13.24 -7.10 20.22
C LYS A 75 12.79 -6.77 18.81
N ARG A 76 13.62 -7.04 17.80
CA ARG A 76 13.25 -6.82 16.40
C ARG A 76 12.05 -7.67 15.97
N ASN A 77 12.00 -8.93 16.39
CA ASN A 77 10.90 -9.83 16.08
C ASN A 77 9.59 -9.39 16.75
N ARG A 78 9.65 -8.86 17.98
CA ARG A 78 8.50 -8.28 18.67
C ARG A 78 7.90 -7.13 17.85
N ILE A 79 8.71 -6.17 17.42
CA ILE A 79 8.26 -5.04 16.61
C ILE A 79 7.66 -5.54 15.28
N LYS A 80 8.32 -6.47 14.60
CA LYS A 80 7.80 -7.05 13.35
C LYS A 80 6.42 -7.69 13.54
N ARG A 81 6.20 -8.38 14.65
CA ARG A 81 4.89 -8.97 14.99
C ARG A 81 3.84 -7.89 15.23
N GLN A 82 4.16 -6.83 15.99
CA GLN A 82 3.26 -5.72 16.25
C GLN A 82 2.81 -5.02 14.95
N VAL A 83 3.75 -4.73 14.05
CA VAL A 83 3.45 -4.08 12.76
C VAL A 83 2.60 -5.00 11.87
N ARG A 84 2.93 -6.29 11.79
CA ARG A 84 2.14 -7.26 11.01
C ARG A 84 0.72 -7.42 11.55
N GLU A 85 0.57 -7.43 12.87
CA GLU A 85 -0.75 -7.52 13.52
C GLU A 85 -1.59 -6.29 13.24
N ALA A 86 -1.03 -5.10 13.38
CA ALA A 86 -1.69 -3.84 13.07
C ALA A 86 -2.11 -3.78 11.58
N TYR A 87 -1.24 -4.21 10.66
CA TYR A 87 -1.57 -4.29 9.23
C TYR A 87 -2.67 -5.31 8.96
N ARG A 88 -2.59 -6.50 9.54
CA ARG A 88 -3.57 -7.56 9.36
C ARG A 88 -5.00 -7.11 9.66
N THR A 89 -5.17 -6.33 10.72
CA THR A 89 -6.49 -5.82 11.15
C THR A 89 -6.98 -4.62 10.36
N SER A 90 -6.09 -3.89 9.70
CA SER A 90 -6.39 -2.58 9.08
C SER A 90 -6.32 -2.59 7.54
N LYS A 91 -5.94 -3.69 6.91
CA LYS A 91 -5.66 -3.76 5.47
C LYS A 91 -6.89 -3.74 4.56
N HIS A 92 -8.06 -4.14 5.06
CA HIS A 92 -9.22 -4.47 4.22
C HIS A 92 -9.68 -3.31 3.34
N GLN A 93 -9.81 -2.12 3.91
CA GLN A 93 -10.20 -0.94 3.14
C GLN A 93 -9.19 -0.63 2.04
N LEU A 94 -7.90 -0.66 2.37
CA LEU A 94 -6.84 -0.41 1.40
C LEU A 94 -6.84 -1.43 0.25
N LEU A 95 -7.08 -2.72 0.54
CA LEU A 95 -7.14 -3.74 -0.50
C LEU A 95 -8.32 -3.50 -1.46
N ALA A 96 -9.49 -3.14 -0.94
CA ALA A 96 -10.66 -2.80 -1.74
C ALA A 96 -10.38 -1.56 -2.62
N ASP A 97 -9.73 -0.54 -2.07
CA ASP A 97 -9.36 0.66 -2.81
C ASP A 97 -8.38 0.35 -3.95
N ILE A 98 -7.39 -0.50 -3.73
CA ILE A 98 -6.43 -0.90 -4.77
C ILE A 98 -7.13 -1.66 -5.90
N ASP A 99 -7.95 -2.64 -5.59
CA ASP A 99 -8.68 -3.43 -6.59
C ASP A 99 -9.60 -2.55 -7.45
N THR A 100 -10.20 -1.52 -6.87
CA THR A 100 -11.11 -0.60 -7.55
C THR A 100 -10.37 0.46 -8.37
N LEU A 101 -9.35 1.09 -7.78
CA LEU A 101 -8.67 2.25 -8.37
C LEU A 101 -7.56 1.86 -9.35
N PHE A 102 -6.93 0.72 -9.14
CA PHE A 102 -5.77 0.27 -9.92
C PHE A 102 -5.90 -1.21 -10.34
N PRO A 103 -6.90 -1.54 -11.17
CA PRO A 103 -7.04 -2.91 -11.67
C PRO A 103 -5.78 -3.34 -12.42
N GLY A 104 -5.30 -4.56 -12.18
CA GLY A 104 -4.08 -5.08 -12.78
C GLY A 104 -2.77 -4.57 -12.16
N GLN A 105 -2.85 -3.81 -11.06
CA GLN A 105 -1.69 -3.38 -10.28
C GLN A 105 -1.77 -3.89 -8.85
N LYS A 106 -0.61 -4.03 -8.23
CA LYS A 106 -0.47 -4.32 -6.80
C LYS A 106 0.30 -3.21 -6.11
N LEU A 107 -0.04 -2.99 -4.85
CA LEU A 107 0.69 -2.07 -3.98
C LEU A 107 1.78 -2.84 -3.25
N VAL A 108 3.02 -2.39 -3.36
CA VAL A 108 4.15 -2.93 -2.58
C VAL A 108 4.54 -1.90 -1.53
N MET A 109 4.61 -2.32 -0.28
CA MET A 109 4.89 -1.46 0.87
C MET A 109 5.99 -2.02 1.75
N ALA A 110 6.86 -1.14 2.26
CA ALA A 110 7.80 -1.47 3.32
C ALA A 110 7.54 -0.56 4.52
N PHE A 111 7.32 -1.17 5.69
CA PHE A 111 7.26 -0.47 6.97
C PHE A 111 8.61 -0.56 7.64
N ILE A 112 9.23 0.58 7.90
CA ILE A 112 10.54 0.70 8.52
C ILE A 112 10.35 1.31 9.91
N TYR A 113 10.84 0.62 10.93
CA TYR A 113 10.86 1.15 12.29
C TYR A 113 12.05 2.09 12.46
N ILE A 114 11.80 3.32 12.89
CA ILE A 114 12.81 4.40 12.94
C ILE A 114 13.05 4.94 14.35
N ASP A 115 12.75 4.15 15.37
CA ASP A 115 12.97 4.49 16.78
C ASP A 115 13.91 3.49 17.45
N GLY A 116 14.67 3.94 18.42
CA GLY A 116 15.53 3.11 19.29
C GLY A 116 14.82 2.50 20.49
N GLU A 117 13.56 2.85 20.71
CA GLU A 117 12.76 2.38 21.85
C GLU A 117 11.63 1.45 21.43
N LEU A 118 11.26 0.53 22.33
CA LEU A 118 10.09 -0.32 22.14
C LEU A 118 8.84 0.47 22.48
N ARG A 119 7.89 0.52 21.55
CA ARG A 119 6.60 1.20 21.73
C ARG A 119 5.48 0.20 22.03
N PRO A 120 4.42 0.63 22.74
CA PRO A 120 3.23 -0.18 22.93
C PRO A 120 2.56 -0.55 21.61
N SER A 121 1.93 -1.71 21.55
CA SER A 121 1.23 -2.17 20.33
C SER A 121 0.11 -1.22 19.90
N ALA A 122 -0.60 -0.59 20.86
CA ALA A 122 -1.65 0.38 20.58
C ALA A 122 -1.12 1.62 19.83
N GLU A 123 0.06 2.10 20.18
CA GLU A 123 0.69 3.24 19.50
C GLU A 123 1.08 2.87 18.06
N ILE A 124 1.70 1.70 17.86
CA ILE A 124 2.07 1.21 16.54
C ILE A 124 0.83 1.01 15.67
N ASP A 125 -0.24 0.44 16.22
CA ASP A 125 -1.51 0.26 15.52
C ASP A 125 -2.12 1.60 15.07
N ALA A 126 -2.19 2.58 15.94
CA ALA A 126 -2.71 3.91 15.63
C ALA A 126 -1.89 4.61 14.53
N LYS A 127 -0.55 4.53 14.59
CA LYS A 127 0.32 5.13 13.58
C LYS A 127 0.25 4.43 12.24
N LEU A 128 0.14 3.10 12.24
CA LEU A 128 -0.03 2.33 11.02
C LEU A 128 -1.37 2.62 10.36
N LYS A 129 -2.46 2.67 11.10
CA LYS A 129 -3.79 3.07 10.59
C LYS A 129 -3.76 4.47 9.98
N ASN A 130 -3.09 5.42 10.61
CA ASN A 130 -2.89 6.76 10.07
C ASN A 130 -2.15 6.73 8.73
N LEU A 131 -1.07 5.95 8.62
CA LEU A 131 -0.33 5.78 7.36
C LEU A 131 -1.19 5.18 6.25
N LEU A 132 -1.97 4.13 6.56
CA LEU A 132 -2.84 3.49 5.57
C LEU A 132 -3.98 4.41 5.10
N CYS A 133 -4.58 5.19 6.00
CA CYS A 133 -5.61 6.17 5.67
C CYS A 133 -5.04 7.25 4.73
N ARG A 134 -3.93 7.86 5.08
CA ARG A 134 -3.23 8.85 4.25
C ARG A 134 -2.78 8.30 2.90
N LEU A 135 -2.41 7.02 2.86
CA LEU A 135 -2.07 6.34 1.62
C LEU A 135 -3.30 6.20 0.72
N GLY A 136 -4.44 5.75 1.26
CA GLY A 136 -5.70 5.65 0.52
C GLY A 136 -6.10 7.00 -0.10
N GLU A 137 -6.04 8.09 0.64
CA GLU A 137 -6.30 9.44 0.14
C GLU A 137 -5.37 9.82 -1.02
N LYS A 138 -4.08 9.57 -0.89
CA LYS A 138 -3.09 9.85 -1.96
C LYS A 138 -3.32 9.01 -3.21
N LEU A 139 -3.71 7.76 -3.05
CA LEU A 139 -4.01 6.88 -4.18
C LEU A 139 -5.27 7.34 -4.92
N ASN A 140 -6.30 7.77 -4.20
CA ASN A 140 -7.51 8.36 -4.79
C ASN A 140 -7.17 9.60 -5.63
N VAL A 141 -6.38 10.53 -5.11
CA VAL A 141 -5.95 11.72 -5.85
C VAL A 141 -5.12 11.34 -7.09
N THR A 142 -4.26 10.34 -6.98
CA THR A 142 -3.45 9.87 -8.11
C THR A 142 -4.32 9.24 -9.20
N CYS A 143 -5.33 8.47 -8.82
CA CYS A 143 -6.29 7.89 -9.75
C CYS A 143 -7.08 8.98 -10.49
N GLN A 144 -7.62 9.96 -9.79
CA GLN A 144 -8.35 11.08 -10.38
C GLN A 144 -7.50 11.85 -11.39
N ARG A 145 -6.24 12.10 -11.11
CA ARG A 145 -5.32 12.77 -12.05
C ARG A 145 -5.09 11.96 -13.32
N ARG A 146 -4.96 10.63 -13.21
CA ARG A 146 -4.78 9.76 -14.38
C ARG A 146 -6.02 9.72 -15.28
N HIS A 147 -7.21 9.74 -14.70
CA HIS A 147 -8.47 9.77 -15.46
C HIS A 147 -8.83 11.17 -15.95
N GLY A 148 -8.38 12.24 -15.27
CA GLY A 148 -8.63 13.64 -15.67
C GLY A 148 -7.86 14.08 -16.91
N THR A 149 -6.70 13.51 -17.17
CA THR A 149 -5.88 13.85 -18.36
C THR A 149 -6.42 13.26 -19.66
N HIS A 150 -7.26 12.23 -19.62
CA HIS A 150 -7.90 11.68 -20.83
C HIS A 150 -9.13 12.48 -21.31
N LYS A 151 -9.63 13.42 -20.52
CA LYS A 151 -10.84 14.18 -20.87
C LYS A 151 -10.54 15.54 -21.52
N ALA A 152 -9.28 15.94 -21.55
CA ALA A 152 -8.88 17.26 -22.08
C ALA A 152 -8.51 17.25 -23.57
N ASP A 153 -8.36 16.08 -24.21
CA ASP A 153 -7.85 15.97 -25.57
C ASP A 153 -8.92 15.65 -26.64
N ALA A 154 -10.19 15.62 -26.25
CA ALA A 154 -11.29 15.30 -27.17
C ALA A 154 -12.10 16.50 -27.66
N SER A 155 -11.67 17.74 -27.44
CA SER A 155 -12.45 18.94 -27.75
C SER A 155 -11.74 19.98 -28.62
N GLN A 156 -10.90 19.57 -29.57
CA GLN A 156 -10.40 20.51 -30.58
C GLN A 156 -10.26 19.85 -31.94
N HIS A 157 -11.39 19.59 -32.58
CA HIS A 157 -11.46 19.53 -34.05
C HIS A 157 -12.85 19.98 -34.47
N THR A 158 -13.08 21.28 -34.43
CA THR A 158 -14.15 21.87 -35.19
C THR A 158 -13.53 22.51 -36.42
N THR A 159 -13.63 21.79 -37.50
CA THR A 159 -13.27 22.22 -38.85
C THR A 159 -14.12 23.38 -39.25
N THR A 160 -13.53 24.55 -39.39
CA THR A 160 -14.12 25.67 -40.12
C THR A 160 -13.91 25.44 -41.61
N ALA A 161 -14.94 25.16 -42.35
CA ALA A 161 -14.92 25.15 -43.80
C ALA A 161 -14.91 26.58 -44.34
N PRO A 162 -14.09 26.93 -45.33
CA PRO A 162 -14.16 28.20 -46.01
C PRO A 162 -15.30 28.17 -47.02
N GLN A 163 -16.19 29.14 -46.95
CA GLN A 163 -17.11 29.43 -48.03
C GLN A 163 -16.47 30.47 -48.97
N SER A 164 -16.45 30.10 -50.22
CA SER A 164 -16.25 31.03 -51.39
C SER A 164 -17.57 31.58 -51.83
#